data_591e74db6e3b856245f4978b5bbd50ce
#
_entry.id   591e74db6e3b856245f4978b5bbd50ce
#
_cell.length_a   1.000
_cell.length_b   1.000
_cell.length_c   1.000
_cell.angle_alpha   90.00
_cell.angle_beta   90.00
_cell.angle_gamma   90.00
#
_symmetry.space_group_name_H-M   'P 1'
#
loop_
_entity.id
_entity.type
_entity.pdbx_description
1 polymer ?
#
loop_
_entity_poly.entity_id
_entity_poly.type
_entity_poly.pdbx_seq_one_letter_code
_entity_poly.pdbx_strand_id
1 'polypeptide(L)'
;MPLTMPEPHDQSSDQTNALSAETRALFDSFDEALMDFDEIQEELNYRQAQSSIRDMIAKLDLSPRERDGLEGAITGLEAMQRKLEESVIHIAAFGMVGRGKSSLLNALLGQKVFEAGAVHGVTRSYHVANWEIDPQEFTDPNHPILQAALPSAEKSTIQLIDTPGIDEVGGEARELLAKEVAEQSDLLLFIVSGDITKVEYKALAQLRDIGKPIVLVFNKIDQYPDADRESVYLKIRDERVKELVSPDEVVMASAAPLSPQATRQPDGRITVKMIPGVPQIDDLKLKILEILHREGKSLVALNSMLYADDVNEQVVKRKMSIREEQANKTIWNAVMTKAIAVAVNPISVLDLVSSAAIDVAMIVTLSKLYGIEMTQKGATDLLKSIGLAMGGMTAGELIATFGLGSLKGLLGVSAPATGGLSLVPYISVAITQAGVAGVASYGIGQVAKVYLANGASWGPGGPKEVVSNILETLDEDSILSRIKGELRSKIDWQKQGKQEEAE
;
A
#
# COMPACT_ATOMS: atom_id res chain seq x y z
N MET A 1 -48.88 58.55 62.76
CA MET A 1 -47.45 58.39 62.42
C MET A 1 -47.24 56.92 62.10
N PRO A 2 -47.06 56.50 60.85
CA PRO A 2 -46.65 55.15 60.53
C PRO A 2 -45.10 55.11 60.36
N LEU A 3 -44.48 54.12 60.98
CA LEU A 3 -43.08 53.78 60.89
C LEU A 3 -42.78 53.18 59.49
N THR A 4 -41.92 53.85 58.76
CA THR A 4 -41.33 53.34 57.51
C THR A 4 -40.23 52.37 57.86
N MET A 5 -40.33 51.11 57.37
CA MET A 5 -39.27 50.14 57.34
C MET A 5 -38.32 50.45 56.19
N PRO A 6 -37.01 50.25 56.31
CA PRO A 6 -36.07 50.37 55.18
C PRO A 6 -36.12 49.12 54.28
N GLU A 7 -36.07 49.34 52.98
CA GLU A 7 -35.96 48.31 51.99
C GLU A 7 -34.60 47.60 52.10
N PRO A 8 -34.52 46.28 51.85
CA PRO A 8 -33.25 45.58 51.81
C PRO A 8 -32.53 45.88 50.52
N HIS A 9 -31.32 46.42 50.59
CA HIS A 9 -30.38 46.54 49.48
C HIS A 9 -30.04 45.17 49.02
N ASP A 10 -30.36 44.91 47.76
CA ASP A 10 -29.97 43.70 46.98
C ASP A 10 -28.49 43.75 46.62
N GLN A 11 -27.64 43.17 47.50
CA GLN A 11 -26.21 42.97 47.25
C GLN A 11 -25.89 41.58 46.63
N SER A 12 -26.92 40.78 46.31
CA SER A 12 -26.71 39.41 45.85
C SER A 12 -26.53 39.26 44.31
N SER A 13 -26.95 40.28 43.52
CA SER A 13 -26.85 40.20 42.04
C SER A 13 -25.45 40.51 41.47
N ASP A 14 -24.64 41.33 42.18
CA ASP A 14 -23.28 41.69 41.72
C ASP A 14 -22.25 40.56 41.98
N GLN A 15 -22.40 39.78 43.04
CA GLN A 15 -21.49 38.68 43.34
C GLN A 15 -21.70 37.46 42.41
N THR A 16 -22.94 37.20 42.00
CA THR A 16 -23.24 36.12 41.03
C THR A 16 -22.77 36.45 39.62
N ASN A 17 -22.81 37.72 39.23
CA ASN A 17 -22.27 38.16 37.93
C ASN A 17 -20.73 38.17 37.89
N ALA A 18 -20.07 38.54 38.99
CA ALA A 18 -18.59 38.48 39.07
C ALA A 18 -18.06 37.05 39.06
N LEU A 19 -18.68 36.12 39.79
CA LEU A 19 -18.35 34.68 39.76
C LEU A 19 -18.57 34.06 38.36
N SER A 20 -19.58 34.49 37.64
CA SER A 20 -19.82 34.03 36.26
C SER A 20 -18.80 34.58 35.27
N ALA A 21 -18.29 35.80 35.46
CA ALA A 21 -17.26 36.41 34.62
C ALA A 21 -15.87 35.81 34.86
N GLU A 22 -15.49 35.57 36.13
CA GLU A 22 -14.26 34.87 36.48
C GLU A 22 -14.25 33.40 35.98
N THR A 23 -15.39 32.73 36.12
CA THR A 23 -15.51 31.35 35.60
C THR A 23 -15.40 31.30 34.07
N ARG A 24 -16.00 32.26 33.35
CA ARG A 24 -15.83 32.39 31.90
C ARG A 24 -14.39 32.68 31.53
N ALA A 25 -13.75 33.64 32.17
CA ALA A 25 -12.33 33.94 31.90
C ALA A 25 -11.41 32.75 32.17
N LEU A 26 -11.74 31.90 33.16
CA LEU A 26 -11.00 30.67 33.42
C LEU A 26 -11.23 29.61 32.33
N PHE A 27 -12.45 29.46 31.84
CA PHE A 27 -12.73 28.59 30.70
C PHE A 27 -12.06 29.07 29.42
N ASP A 28 -12.13 30.38 29.11
CA ASP A 28 -11.48 30.97 27.96
C ASP A 28 -9.95 30.77 28.00
N SER A 29 -9.33 30.96 29.19
CA SER A 29 -7.87 30.70 29.34
C SER A 29 -7.50 29.21 29.28
N PHE A 30 -8.41 28.33 29.67
CA PHE A 30 -8.19 26.88 29.55
C PHE A 30 -8.34 26.41 28.12
N ASP A 31 -9.32 26.94 27.39
CA ASP A 31 -9.52 26.66 25.97
C ASP A 31 -8.32 27.18 25.12
N GLU A 32 -7.82 28.39 25.45
CA GLU A 32 -6.60 28.93 24.82
C GLU A 32 -5.37 28.04 25.09
N ALA A 33 -5.19 27.56 26.32
CA ALA A 33 -4.10 26.64 26.67
C ALA A 33 -4.24 25.28 26.02
N LEU A 34 -5.45 24.77 25.81
CA LEU A 34 -5.70 23.54 25.04
C LEU A 34 -5.37 23.72 23.55
N MET A 35 -5.77 24.84 22.95
CA MET A 35 -5.42 25.16 21.56
C MET A 35 -3.91 25.27 21.36
N ASP A 36 -3.19 25.93 22.27
CA ASP A 36 -1.71 25.99 22.22
C ASP A 36 -1.08 24.60 22.33
N PHE A 37 -1.65 23.71 23.17
CA PHE A 37 -1.15 22.35 23.33
C PHE A 37 -1.37 21.52 22.05
N ASP A 38 -2.52 21.63 21.42
CA ASP A 38 -2.85 20.93 20.19
C ASP A 38 -1.93 21.41 19.04
N GLU A 39 -1.65 22.72 18.91
CA GLU A 39 -0.73 23.26 17.90
C GLU A 39 0.70 22.76 18.13
N ILE A 40 1.16 22.67 19.39
CA ILE A 40 2.47 22.12 19.73
C ILE A 40 2.53 20.63 19.37
N GLN A 41 1.49 19.87 19.66
CA GLN A 41 1.43 18.44 19.34
C GLN A 41 1.43 18.19 17.83
N GLU A 42 0.71 19.00 17.08
CA GLU A 42 0.72 18.94 15.60
C GLU A 42 2.10 19.20 15.02
N GLU A 43 2.77 20.25 15.51
CA GLU A 43 4.14 20.58 15.06
C GLU A 43 5.13 19.46 15.39
N LEU A 44 5.02 18.83 16.56
CA LEU A 44 5.84 17.68 16.95
C LEU A 44 5.60 16.48 16.04
N ASN A 45 4.35 16.14 15.78
CA ASN A 45 3.97 15.05 14.89
C ASN A 45 4.48 15.30 13.46
N TYR A 46 4.38 16.53 12.98
CA TYR A 46 4.86 16.94 11.67
C TYR A 46 6.37 16.80 11.53
N ARG A 47 7.14 17.27 12.51
CA ARG A 47 8.61 17.12 12.54
C ARG A 47 9.04 15.66 12.65
N GLN A 48 8.30 14.86 13.41
CA GLN A 48 8.55 13.43 13.50
C GLN A 48 8.32 12.73 12.15
N ALA A 49 7.26 13.07 11.43
CA ALA A 49 7.01 12.55 10.09
C ALA A 49 8.14 12.93 9.11
N GLN A 50 8.57 14.20 9.11
CA GLN A 50 9.70 14.66 8.29
C GLN A 50 10.98 13.85 8.57
N SER A 51 11.33 13.69 9.85
CA SER A 51 12.55 12.95 10.22
C SER A 51 12.45 11.47 9.84
N SER A 52 11.29 10.85 10.06
CA SER A 52 11.06 9.44 9.76
C SER A 52 11.16 9.13 8.26
N ILE A 53 10.55 9.97 7.41
CA ILE A 53 10.63 9.79 5.96
C ILE A 53 12.05 10.04 5.45
N ARG A 54 12.73 11.07 5.93
CA ARG A 54 14.13 11.34 5.58
C ARG A 54 15.04 10.17 5.98
N ASP A 55 14.88 9.64 7.17
CA ASP A 55 15.63 8.49 7.66
C ASP A 55 15.34 7.23 6.84
N MET A 56 14.09 7.02 6.45
CA MET A 56 13.69 5.91 5.60
C MET A 56 14.37 6.00 4.23
N ILE A 57 14.31 7.14 3.56
CA ILE A 57 14.97 7.36 2.26
C ILE A 57 16.49 7.15 2.38
N ALA A 58 17.11 7.68 3.42
CA ALA A 58 18.55 7.54 3.66
C ALA A 58 18.98 6.08 3.90
N LYS A 59 18.09 5.25 4.46
CA LYS A 59 18.31 3.82 4.74
C LYS A 59 17.85 2.89 3.60
N LEU A 60 17.27 3.43 2.53
CA LEU A 60 16.89 2.68 1.34
C LEU A 60 18.14 2.26 0.53
N ASP A 61 18.89 1.28 1.09
CA ASP A 61 19.97 0.62 0.35
C ASP A 61 19.38 -0.52 -0.48
N LEU A 62 19.12 -0.25 -1.75
CA LEU A 62 18.52 -1.17 -2.70
C LEU A 62 19.50 -1.49 -3.82
N SER A 63 19.76 -2.76 -4.05
CA SER A 63 20.45 -3.23 -5.25
C SER A 63 19.63 -2.91 -6.52
N PRO A 64 20.25 -2.87 -7.71
CA PRO A 64 19.52 -2.60 -8.95
C PRO A 64 18.32 -3.53 -9.19
N ARG A 65 18.40 -4.81 -8.75
CA ARG A 65 17.29 -5.77 -8.87
C ARG A 65 16.16 -5.52 -7.90
N GLU A 66 16.48 -5.02 -6.70
CA GLU A 66 15.47 -4.67 -5.69
C GLU A 66 14.74 -3.38 -6.07
N ARG A 67 15.42 -2.46 -6.74
CA ARG A 67 14.85 -1.18 -7.21
C ARG A 67 13.89 -1.38 -8.39
N ASP A 68 14.17 -2.36 -9.25
CA ASP A 68 13.35 -2.69 -10.42
C ASP A 68 11.89 -2.97 -10.01
N GLY A 69 10.96 -2.18 -10.55
CA GLY A 69 9.53 -2.19 -10.20
C GLY A 69 9.14 -1.40 -8.95
N LEU A 70 10.07 -0.68 -8.29
CA LEU A 70 9.80 0.21 -7.14
C LEU A 70 10.05 1.68 -7.47
N GLU A 71 10.40 2.03 -8.72
CA GLU A 71 10.77 3.38 -9.12
C GLU A 71 9.65 4.40 -8.81
N GLY A 72 8.40 4.05 -9.12
CA GLY A 72 7.23 4.89 -8.83
C GLY A 72 7.04 5.12 -7.32
N ALA A 73 7.15 4.06 -6.52
CA ALA A 73 7.02 4.14 -5.07
C ALA A 73 8.13 4.99 -4.43
N ILE A 74 9.37 4.85 -4.91
CA ILE A 74 10.51 5.65 -4.42
C ILE A 74 10.34 7.12 -4.81
N THR A 75 9.95 7.42 -6.06
CA THR A 75 9.68 8.79 -6.52
C THR A 75 8.54 9.43 -5.73
N GLY A 76 7.49 8.66 -5.42
CA GLY A 76 6.39 9.11 -4.56
C GLY A 76 6.86 9.42 -3.14
N LEU A 77 7.74 8.60 -2.57
CA LEU A 77 8.31 8.84 -1.24
C LEU A 77 9.16 10.12 -1.19
N GLU A 78 9.95 10.38 -2.24
CA GLU A 78 10.70 11.64 -2.41
C GLU A 78 9.77 12.84 -2.59
N ALA A 79 8.62 12.66 -3.25
CA ALA A 79 7.59 13.69 -3.36
C ALA A 79 6.94 13.99 -2.00
N MET A 80 6.66 12.96 -1.18
CA MET A 80 6.16 13.14 0.19
C MET A 80 7.16 13.88 1.08
N GLN A 81 8.45 13.58 0.96
CA GLN A 81 9.49 14.32 1.68
C GLN A 81 9.45 15.80 1.32
N ARG A 82 9.46 16.13 0.04
CA ARG A 82 9.39 17.54 -0.43
C ARG A 82 8.12 18.24 0.05
N LYS A 83 6.98 17.57 -0.06
CA LYS A 83 5.68 18.06 0.41
C LYS A 83 5.71 18.44 1.90
N LEU A 84 6.33 17.60 2.75
CA LEU A 84 6.53 17.91 4.16
C LEU A 84 7.53 19.05 4.39
N GLU A 85 8.60 19.16 3.59
CA GLU A 85 9.58 20.23 3.70
C GLU A 85 9.01 21.60 3.29
N GLU A 86 8.13 21.63 2.31
CA GLU A 86 7.50 22.84 1.76
C GLU A 86 6.14 23.17 2.41
N SER A 87 5.68 22.35 3.35
CA SER A 87 4.35 22.49 3.99
C SER A 87 3.21 22.58 2.97
N VAL A 88 3.20 21.67 1.98
CA VAL A 88 2.21 21.68 0.90
C VAL A 88 1.04 20.74 1.26
N ILE A 89 -0.18 21.22 1.07
CA ILE A 89 -1.42 20.45 1.21
C ILE A 89 -1.99 20.16 -0.18
N HIS A 90 -2.21 18.90 -0.50
CA HIS A 90 -2.77 18.47 -1.77
C HIS A 90 -4.27 18.19 -1.65
N ILE A 91 -5.09 18.87 -2.45
CA ILE A 91 -6.53 18.64 -2.57
C ILE A 91 -6.83 18.18 -4.00
N ALA A 92 -7.31 16.96 -4.15
CA ALA A 92 -7.59 16.37 -5.47
C ALA A 92 -9.09 16.22 -5.75
N ALA A 93 -9.50 16.53 -6.98
CA ALA A 93 -10.87 16.47 -7.43
C ALA A 93 -11.14 15.19 -8.23
N PHE A 94 -12.09 14.36 -7.77
CA PHE A 94 -12.52 13.11 -8.38
C PHE A 94 -13.99 13.17 -8.81
N GLY A 95 -14.39 12.31 -9.71
CA GLY A 95 -15.76 12.18 -10.21
C GLY A 95 -15.79 11.86 -11.69
N MET A 96 -16.97 11.51 -12.21
CA MET A 96 -17.16 11.18 -13.62
C MET A 96 -16.91 12.38 -14.53
N VAL A 97 -16.78 12.10 -15.83
CA VAL A 97 -16.71 13.15 -16.87
C VAL A 97 -17.98 13.99 -16.83
N GLY A 98 -17.83 15.30 -17.03
CA GLY A 98 -18.96 16.24 -17.09
C GLY A 98 -19.56 16.60 -15.72
N ARG A 99 -19.04 16.11 -14.59
CA ARG A 99 -19.52 16.51 -13.24
C ARG A 99 -19.05 17.90 -12.84
N GLY A 100 -18.06 18.46 -13.53
CA GLY A 100 -17.58 19.84 -13.33
C GLY A 100 -16.38 19.96 -12.41
N LYS A 101 -15.52 18.93 -12.34
CA LYS A 101 -14.26 18.95 -11.57
C LYS A 101 -13.42 20.19 -11.87
N SER A 102 -12.95 20.32 -13.11
CA SER A 102 -12.14 21.46 -13.56
C SER A 102 -12.84 22.81 -13.37
N SER A 103 -14.17 22.87 -13.56
CA SER A 103 -14.95 24.09 -13.30
C SER A 103 -14.97 24.44 -11.80
N LEU A 104 -15.10 23.44 -10.93
CA LEU A 104 -15.11 23.63 -9.48
C LEU A 104 -13.76 24.13 -8.99
N LEU A 105 -12.67 23.51 -9.44
CA LEU A 105 -11.31 23.95 -9.10
C LEU A 105 -11.02 25.34 -9.64
N ASN A 106 -11.45 25.69 -10.85
CA ASN A 106 -11.33 27.05 -11.38
C ASN A 106 -12.15 28.06 -10.55
N ALA A 107 -13.32 27.69 -10.08
CA ALA A 107 -14.11 28.54 -9.19
C ALA A 107 -13.43 28.75 -7.84
N LEU A 108 -12.81 27.72 -7.26
CA LEU A 108 -12.01 27.84 -6.03
C LEU A 108 -10.80 28.77 -6.23
N LEU A 109 -10.12 28.66 -7.37
CA LEU A 109 -8.98 29.52 -7.72
C LEU A 109 -9.39 30.97 -8.05
N GLY A 110 -10.65 31.24 -8.33
CA GLY A 110 -11.09 32.53 -8.85
C GLY A 110 -10.61 32.83 -10.29
N GLN A 111 -9.96 31.87 -10.95
CA GLN A 111 -9.39 32.05 -12.29
C GLN A 111 -9.45 30.75 -13.11
N LYS A 112 -9.39 30.88 -14.44
CA LYS A 112 -9.44 29.72 -15.36
C LYS A 112 -8.02 29.17 -15.59
N VAL A 113 -7.62 28.18 -14.80
CA VAL A 113 -6.34 27.48 -14.93
C VAL A 113 -6.53 26.12 -15.58
N PHE A 114 -7.56 25.39 -15.17
CA PHE A 114 -7.87 24.06 -15.70
C PHE A 114 -8.77 24.13 -16.91
N GLU A 115 -8.49 23.30 -17.92
CA GLU A 115 -9.37 23.20 -19.09
C GLU A 115 -10.68 22.51 -18.71
N ALA A 116 -11.79 23.21 -18.90
CA ALA A 116 -13.13 22.70 -18.65
C ALA A 116 -13.87 22.52 -19.97
N GLY A 117 -14.38 21.33 -20.24
CA GLY A 117 -15.14 21.02 -21.45
C GLY A 117 -16.19 19.92 -21.24
N ALA A 118 -17.22 19.93 -22.08
CA ALA A 118 -18.28 18.91 -22.05
C ALA A 118 -17.91 17.64 -22.85
N VAL A 119 -16.73 17.61 -23.49
CA VAL A 119 -16.28 16.51 -24.34
C VAL A 119 -15.41 15.56 -23.53
N HIS A 120 -15.63 14.25 -23.70
CA HIS A 120 -14.80 13.22 -23.08
C HIS A 120 -13.31 13.37 -23.47
N GLY A 121 -12.40 13.29 -22.50
CA GLY A 121 -10.97 13.25 -22.75
C GLY A 121 -10.27 14.61 -22.79
N VAL A 122 -10.88 15.70 -22.28
CA VAL A 122 -10.21 17.00 -22.15
C VAL A 122 -9.04 16.90 -21.16
N THR A 123 -9.24 16.28 -20.01
CA THR A 123 -8.19 16.07 -19.01
C THR A 123 -7.61 14.66 -19.19
N ARG A 124 -6.42 14.55 -19.78
CA ARG A 124 -5.73 13.25 -20.04
C ARG A 124 -4.71 12.87 -18.99
N SER A 125 -4.21 13.85 -18.25
CA SER A 125 -3.29 13.73 -17.12
C SER A 125 -3.79 14.61 -15.99
N TYR A 126 -3.30 14.41 -14.75
CA TYR A 126 -3.60 15.36 -13.69
C TYR A 126 -2.84 16.67 -13.88
N HIS A 127 -3.47 17.78 -13.49
CA HIS A 127 -2.90 19.12 -13.52
C HIS A 127 -2.93 19.70 -12.11
N VAL A 128 -1.92 20.49 -11.74
CA VAL A 128 -1.76 21.07 -10.40
C VAL A 128 -1.74 22.58 -10.50
N ALA A 129 -2.40 23.26 -9.57
CA ALA A 129 -2.33 24.71 -9.41
C ALA A 129 -2.33 25.09 -7.93
N ASN A 130 -1.60 26.14 -7.57
CA ASN A 130 -1.59 26.67 -6.22
C ASN A 130 -2.87 27.49 -5.98
N TRP A 131 -3.50 27.27 -4.84
CA TRP A 131 -4.64 28.04 -4.38
C TRP A 131 -4.20 29.04 -3.32
N GLU A 132 -4.19 30.31 -3.68
CA GLU A 132 -3.96 31.42 -2.76
C GLU A 132 -5.29 31.86 -2.16
N ILE A 133 -5.38 31.83 -0.83
CA ILE A 133 -6.57 32.24 -0.10
C ILE A 133 -6.46 33.74 0.18
N ASP A 134 -7.44 34.54 -0.27
CA ASP A 134 -7.53 35.94 0.08
C ASP A 134 -8.27 36.10 1.43
N PRO A 135 -7.59 36.53 2.50
CA PRO A 135 -8.23 36.75 3.81
C PRO A 135 -9.41 37.71 3.76
N GLN A 136 -9.45 38.64 2.80
CA GLN A 136 -10.51 39.62 2.68
C GLN A 136 -11.83 39.03 2.14
N GLU A 137 -11.77 37.91 1.44
CA GLU A 137 -12.95 37.18 0.94
C GLU A 137 -13.81 36.60 2.06
N PHE A 138 -13.26 36.41 3.25
CA PHE A 138 -13.86 35.70 4.38
C PHE A 138 -14.12 36.56 5.61
N THR A 139 -14.14 37.89 5.48
CA THR A 139 -14.45 38.84 6.56
C THR A 139 -15.94 38.84 6.92
N ASP A 140 -16.53 37.72 7.30
CA ASP A 140 -17.82 37.69 7.98
C ASP A 140 -17.61 37.65 9.51
N PRO A 141 -17.99 38.73 10.25
CA PRO A 141 -17.83 38.79 11.70
C PRO A 141 -18.60 37.70 12.46
N ASN A 142 -19.55 37.02 11.79
CA ASN A 142 -20.43 36.03 12.42
C ASN A 142 -19.87 34.59 12.34
N HIS A 143 -18.71 34.37 11.71
CA HIS A 143 -18.08 33.05 11.65
C HIS A 143 -16.70 33.05 12.34
N PRO A 144 -16.64 32.83 13.65
CA PRO A 144 -15.37 32.84 14.42
C PRO A 144 -14.40 31.74 13.97
N ILE A 145 -14.89 30.62 13.43
CA ILE A 145 -14.08 29.51 12.90
C ILE A 145 -13.20 29.98 11.71
N LEU A 146 -13.72 30.87 10.88
CA LEU A 146 -12.98 31.44 9.74
C LEU A 146 -11.79 32.31 10.17
N GLN A 147 -11.96 33.13 11.20
CA GLN A 147 -10.88 33.99 11.70
C GLN A 147 -9.73 33.16 12.31
N ALA A 148 -10.04 31.99 12.89
CA ALA A 148 -9.04 31.08 13.43
C ALA A 148 -8.37 30.21 12.35
N ALA A 149 -9.08 29.86 11.26
CA ALA A 149 -8.60 29.00 10.18
C ALA A 149 -7.60 29.69 9.24
N LEU A 150 -7.79 31.00 8.98
CA LEU A 150 -6.97 31.78 8.05
C LEU A 150 -5.46 31.78 8.36
N PRO A 151 -4.99 31.99 9.62
CA PRO A 151 -3.56 31.99 9.91
C PRO A 151 -2.86 30.65 9.66
N SER A 152 -3.56 29.53 9.81
CA SER A 152 -3.01 28.20 9.55
C SER A 152 -2.93 27.90 8.05
N ALA A 153 -3.90 28.33 7.29
CA ALA A 153 -3.92 28.21 5.83
C ALA A 153 -2.87 29.14 5.15
N GLU A 154 -2.62 30.34 5.71
CA GLU A 154 -1.60 31.26 5.22
C GLU A 154 -0.17 30.72 5.36
N LYS A 155 0.07 29.81 6.31
CA LYS A 155 1.41 29.19 6.54
C LYS A 155 1.68 27.99 5.64
N SER A 156 0.69 27.49 4.92
CA SER A 156 0.79 26.29 4.08
C SER A 156 0.41 26.59 2.65
N THR A 157 1.15 26.05 1.69
CA THR A 157 0.78 26.13 0.27
C THR A 157 -0.27 25.07 -0.04
N ILE A 158 -1.45 25.49 -0.53
CA ILE A 158 -2.50 24.57 -0.95
C ILE A 158 -2.39 24.36 -2.46
N GLN A 159 -2.34 23.10 -2.87
CA GLN A 159 -2.33 22.70 -4.27
C GLN A 159 -3.59 21.96 -4.65
N LEU A 160 -4.30 22.47 -5.66
CA LEU A 160 -5.47 21.83 -6.24
C LEU A 160 -5.05 20.95 -7.40
N ILE A 161 -5.54 19.72 -7.43
CA ILE A 161 -5.19 18.68 -8.42
C ILE A 161 -6.45 18.29 -9.19
N ASP A 162 -6.49 18.56 -10.49
CA ASP A 162 -7.56 18.10 -11.39
C ASP A 162 -7.21 16.72 -11.95
N THR A 163 -8.12 15.76 -11.81
CA THR A 163 -7.93 14.38 -12.28
C THR A 163 -8.80 14.05 -13.48
N PRO A 164 -8.41 13.10 -14.35
CA PRO A 164 -9.27 12.55 -15.38
C PRO A 164 -10.58 12.00 -14.81
N GLY A 165 -11.64 11.93 -15.64
CA GLY A 165 -12.89 11.30 -15.21
C GLY A 165 -12.74 9.82 -14.94
N ILE A 166 -13.36 9.34 -13.86
CA ILE A 166 -13.30 7.93 -13.44
C ILE A 166 -13.99 6.96 -14.39
N ASP A 167 -14.81 7.45 -15.31
CA ASP A 167 -15.56 6.71 -16.33
C ASP A 167 -14.94 6.81 -17.74
N GLU A 168 -13.78 7.46 -17.88
CA GLU A 168 -13.14 7.59 -19.18
C GLU A 168 -12.56 6.27 -19.69
N VAL A 169 -12.73 6.03 -20.98
CA VAL A 169 -12.21 4.85 -21.69
C VAL A 169 -10.67 4.86 -21.65
N GLY A 170 -10.08 3.85 -21.04
CA GLY A 170 -8.62 3.72 -20.88
C GLY A 170 -8.23 2.85 -19.69
N GLY A 171 -9.23 2.24 -19.02
CA GLY A 171 -9.14 1.12 -18.08
C GLY A 171 -8.10 1.25 -16.97
N GLU A 172 -7.29 0.22 -16.84
CA GLU A 172 -6.35 -0.01 -15.72
C GLU A 172 -5.33 1.11 -15.48
N ALA A 173 -4.79 1.72 -16.55
CA ALA A 173 -3.77 2.76 -16.40
C ALA A 173 -4.29 4.04 -15.73
N ARG A 174 -5.57 4.40 -15.96
CA ARG A 174 -6.18 5.60 -15.34
C ARG A 174 -6.69 5.31 -13.94
N GLU A 175 -7.16 4.08 -13.69
CA GLU A 175 -7.51 3.64 -12.35
C GLU A 175 -6.27 3.66 -11.44
N LEU A 176 -5.11 3.22 -11.94
CA LEU A 176 -3.84 3.31 -11.26
C LEU A 176 -3.42 4.77 -11.00
N LEU A 177 -3.54 5.65 -12.02
CA LEU A 177 -3.22 7.07 -11.86
C LEU A 177 -4.15 7.75 -10.84
N ALA A 178 -5.46 7.47 -10.89
CA ALA A 178 -6.41 8.01 -9.93
C ALA A 178 -6.10 7.55 -8.50
N LYS A 179 -5.73 6.28 -8.34
CA LYS A 179 -5.31 5.71 -7.06
C LYS A 179 -4.03 6.38 -6.56
N GLU A 180 -3.00 6.51 -7.40
CA GLU A 180 -1.74 7.16 -7.06
C GLU A 180 -1.96 8.61 -6.61
N VAL A 181 -2.76 9.38 -7.34
CA VAL A 181 -3.10 10.76 -6.96
C VAL A 181 -3.86 10.80 -5.64
N ALA A 182 -4.81 9.87 -5.41
CA ALA A 182 -5.55 9.81 -4.16
C ALA A 182 -4.65 9.46 -2.96
N GLU A 183 -3.71 8.52 -3.12
CA GLU A 183 -2.75 8.14 -2.09
C GLU A 183 -1.81 9.29 -1.71
N GLN A 184 -1.44 10.14 -2.66
CA GLN A 184 -0.57 11.30 -2.45
C GLN A 184 -1.30 12.55 -1.99
N SER A 185 -2.64 12.58 -2.07
CA SER A 185 -3.46 13.73 -1.66
C SER A 185 -3.78 13.70 -0.16
N ASP A 186 -4.11 14.86 0.39
CA ASP A 186 -4.49 15.00 1.79
C ASP A 186 -6.00 15.11 1.98
N LEU A 187 -6.69 15.73 1.02
CA LEU A 187 -8.13 15.87 0.99
C LEU A 187 -8.65 15.52 -0.40
N LEU A 188 -9.72 14.74 -0.47
CA LEU A 188 -10.36 14.34 -1.72
C LEU A 188 -11.71 15.06 -1.87
N LEU A 189 -11.92 15.71 -3.00
CA LEU A 189 -13.22 16.27 -3.38
C LEU A 189 -13.87 15.31 -4.36
N PHE A 190 -14.95 14.64 -3.97
CA PHE A 190 -15.71 13.76 -4.85
C PHE A 190 -16.92 14.49 -5.42
N ILE A 191 -16.91 14.79 -6.73
CA ILE A 191 -17.89 15.65 -7.37
C ILE A 191 -18.94 14.81 -8.08
N VAL A 192 -20.21 15.05 -7.71
CA VAL A 192 -21.40 14.51 -8.36
C VAL A 192 -22.30 15.67 -8.82
N SER A 193 -23.21 15.43 -9.79
CA SER A 193 -24.12 16.47 -10.28
C SER A 193 -25.57 16.00 -10.36
N GLY A 194 -25.93 15.05 -9.51
CA GLY A 194 -27.26 14.44 -9.43
C GLY A 194 -27.23 13.23 -8.52
N ASP A 195 -28.27 12.39 -8.56
CA ASP A 195 -28.31 11.14 -7.81
C ASP A 195 -27.09 10.28 -8.20
N ILE A 196 -26.46 9.67 -7.20
CA ILE A 196 -25.21 8.94 -7.37
C ILE A 196 -25.44 7.66 -8.18
N THR A 197 -24.64 7.45 -9.20
CA THR A 197 -24.68 6.24 -10.03
C THR A 197 -23.94 5.08 -9.35
N LYS A 198 -24.18 3.84 -9.81
CA LYS A 198 -23.43 2.67 -9.30
C LYS A 198 -21.92 2.78 -9.52
N VAL A 199 -21.50 3.42 -10.62
CA VAL A 199 -20.08 3.64 -10.93
C VAL A 199 -19.47 4.63 -9.95
N GLU A 200 -20.15 5.75 -9.70
CA GLU A 200 -19.72 6.75 -8.73
C GLU A 200 -19.66 6.18 -7.31
N TYR A 201 -20.68 5.41 -6.92
CA TYR A 201 -20.70 4.76 -5.60
C TYR A 201 -19.51 3.80 -5.41
N LYS A 202 -19.23 2.95 -6.41
CA LYS A 202 -18.09 2.03 -6.36
C LYS A 202 -16.75 2.78 -6.28
N ALA A 203 -16.60 3.84 -7.07
CA ALA A 203 -15.39 4.66 -7.04
C ALA A 203 -15.21 5.39 -5.71
N LEU A 204 -16.31 5.94 -5.14
CA LEU A 204 -16.29 6.57 -3.82
C LEU A 204 -15.89 5.57 -2.73
N ALA A 205 -16.41 4.33 -2.79
CA ALA A 205 -16.04 3.27 -1.85
C ALA A 205 -14.55 2.92 -1.97
N GLN A 206 -14.00 2.79 -3.17
CA GLN A 206 -12.58 2.55 -3.39
C GLN A 206 -11.70 3.69 -2.86
N LEU A 207 -12.10 4.94 -3.05
CA LEU A 207 -11.38 6.09 -2.51
C LEU A 207 -11.43 6.14 -0.96
N ARG A 208 -12.56 5.75 -0.36
CA ARG A 208 -12.68 5.64 1.09
C ARG A 208 -11.72 4.61 1.67
N ASP A 209 -11.53 3.46 0.99
CA ASP A 209 -10.61 2.40 1.42
C ASP A 209 -9.15 2.88 1.51
N ILE A 210 -8.80 3.98 0.82
CA ILE A 210 -7.49 4.63 0.93
C ILE A 210 -7.30 5.34 2.30
N GLY A 211 -8.41 5.61 3.02
CA GLY A 211 -8.36 6.19 4.37
C GLY A 211 -8.13 7.70 4.41
N LYS A 212 -8.41 8.42 3.32
CA LYS A 212 -8.30 9.89 3.26
C LYS A 212 -9.63 10.56 3.57
N PRO A 213 -9.64 11.80 4.12
CA PRO A 213 -10.86 12.60 4.23
C PRO A 213 -11.44 12.88 2.86
N ILE A 214 -12.76 12.76 2.74
CA ILE A 214 -13.50 12.97 1.50
C ILE A 214 -14.61 13.97 1.74
N VAL A 215 -14.64 15.06 0.95
CA VAL A 215 -15.80 15.94 0.85
C VAL A 215 -16.55 15.59 -0.41
N LEU A 216 -17.81 15.18 -0.27
CA LEU A 216 -18.70 14.94 -1.40
C LEU A 216 -19.35 16.25 -1.81
N VAL A 217 -19.14 16.66 -3.05
CA VAL A 217 -19.66 17.91 -3.60
C VAL A 217 -20.79 17.64 -4.57
N PHE A 218 -22.03 17.99 -4.18
CA PHE A 218 -23.18 18.01 -5.08
C PHE A 218 -23.12 19.30 -5.89
N ASN A 219 -22.53 19.22 -7.07
CA ASN A 219 -22.30 20.35 -7.98
C ASN A 219 -23.45 20.54 -8.98
N LYS A 220 -23.49 21.72 -9.64
CA LYS A 220 -24.52 22.13 -10.62
C LYS A 220 -25.93 22.25 -10.03
N ILE A 221 -26.01 22.68 -8.78
CA ILE A 221 -27.31 22.87 -8.11
C ILE A 221 -28.20 23.93 -8.80
N ASP A 222 -27.59 24.82 -9.60
CA ASP A 222 -28.30 25.78 -10.46
C ASP A 222 -29.18 25.15 -11.52
N GLN A 223 -28.97 23.86 -11.84
CA GLN A 223 -29.77 23.12 -12.81
C GLN A 223 -31.05 22.52 -12.21
N TYR A 224 -31.24 22.62 -10.89
CA TYR A 224 -32.38 22.09 -10.16
C TYR A 224 -33.26 23.22 -9.63
N PRO A 225 -34.61 23.11 -9.71
CA PRO A 225 -35.52 23.94 -8.92
C PRO A 225 -35.23 23.75 -7.42
N ASP A 226 -35.47 24.77 -6.61
CA ASP A 226 -35.10 24.74 -5.17
C ASP A 226 -35.68 23.53 -4.42
N ALA A 227 -36.93 23.16 -4.67
CA ALA A 227 -37.59 22.02 -4.05
C ALA A 227 -36.96 20.66 -4.42
N ASP A 228 -36.56 20.51 -5.71
CA ASP A 228 -35.96 19.30 -6.22
C ASP A 228 -34.50 19.17 -5.76
N ARG A 229 -33.77 20.30 -5.70
CA ARG A 229 -32.39 20.39 -5.21
C ARG A 229 -32.25 19.87 -3.79
N GLU A 230 -33.11 20.34 -2.88
CA GLU A 230 -33.10 19.90 -1.49
C GLU A 230 -33.43 18.40 -1.37
N SER A 231 -34.43 17.93 -2.13
CA SER A 231 -34.80 16.51 -2.14
C SER A 231 -33.67 15.62 -2.65
N VAL A 232 -32.96 16.02 -3.70
CA VAL A 232 -31.81 15.25 -4.24
C VAL A 232 -30.65 15.28 -3.26
N TYR A 233 -30.37 16.43 -2.64
CA TYR A 233 -29.32 16.56 -1.64
C TYR A 233 -29.54 15.64 -0.44
N LEU A 234 -30.74 15.68 0.16
CA LEU A 234 -31.09 14.84 1.28
C LEU A 234 -31.01 13.35 0.93
N LYS A 235 -31.45 12.97 -0.28
CA LYS A 235 -31.35 11.60 -0.74
C LYS A 235 -29.89 11.14 -0.91
N ILE A 236 -29.03 11.99 -1.45
CA ILE A 236 -27.60 11.68 -1.56
C ILE A 236 -27.02 11.51 -0.15
N ARG A 237 -27.19 12.50 0.71
CA ARG A 237 -26.59 12.57 2.05
C ARG A 237 -27.08 11.46 3.00
N ASP A 238 -28.40 11.28 3.08
CA ASP A 238 -29.00 10.45 4.13
C ASP A 238 -29.29 9.01 3.70
N GLU A 239 -29.35 8.75 2.39
CA GLU A 239 -29.67 7.41 1.87
C GLU A 239 -28.52 6.79 1.07
N ARG A 240 -27.91 7.55 0.12
CA ARG A 240 -26.97 6.97 -0.83
C ARG A 240 -25.57 6.75 -0.30
N VAL A 241 -25.04 7.72 0.42
CA VAL A 241 -23.62 7.73 0.84
C VAL A 241 -23.41 7.69 2.33
N LYS A 242 -24.45 7.60 3.15
CA LYS A 242 -24.36 7.64 4.62
C LYS A 242 -23.39 6.62 5.25
N GLU A 243 -23.12 5.51 4.54
CA GLU A 243 -22.16 4.50 4.99
C GLU A 243 -20.73 4.81 4.56
N LEU A 244 -20.55 5.73 3.61
CA LEU A 244 -19.26 6.07 3.02
C LEU A 244 -18.74 7.45 3.45
N VAL A 245 -19.62 8.42 3.64
CA VAL A 245 -19.30 9.82 3.93
C VAL A 245 -20.20 10.33 5.04
N SER A 246 -19.64 11.11 5.97
CA SER A 246 -20.43 11.75 7.02
C SER A 246 -21.41 12.77 6.42
N PRO A 247 -22.63 12.94 6.98
CA PRO A 247 -23.55 13.96 6.53
C PRO A 247 -22.95 15.38 6.47
N ASP A 248 -22.04 15.70 7.39
CA ASP A 248 -21.38 17.00 7.48
C ASP A 248 -20.30 17.21 6.40
N GLU A 249 -19.90 16.15 5.70
CA GLU A 249 -18.92 16.16 4.62
C GLU A 249 -19.60 16.20 3.23
N VAL A 250 -20.91 16.39 3.16
CA VAL A 250 -21.67 16.53 1.92
C VAL A 250 -22.06 17.99 1.74
N VAL A 251 -21.55 18.62 0.67
CA VAL A 251 -21.70 20.06 0.43
C VAL A 251 -22.32 20.30 -0.94
N MET A 252 -23.21 21.32 -1.03
CA MET A 252 -23.79 21.77 -2.29
C MET A 252 -22.92 22.85 -2.94
N ALA A 253 -22.82 22.84 -4.28
CA ALA A 253 -22.08 23.84 -5.04
C ALA A 253 -22.66 24.09 -6.43
N SER A 254 -22.41 25.27 -6.97
CA SER A 254 -22.59 25.60 -8.38
C SER A 254 -21.35 26.32 -8.88
N ALA A 255 -20.45 25.54 -9.51
CA ALA A 255 -19.13 26.04 -9.93
C ALA A 255 -19.19 26.99 -11.15
N ALA A 256 -20.17 26.81 -12.03
CA ALA A 256 -20.31 27.60 -13.25
C ALA A 256 -21.81 27.77 -13.58
N PRO A 257 -22.58 28.49 -12.74
CA PRO A 257 -23.99 28.68 -12.95
C PRO A 257 -24.24 29.46 -14.21
N LEU A 258 -25.38 29.19 -14.87
CA LEU A 258 -25.85 29.94 -16.00
C LEU A 258 -27.07 30.79 -15.59
N SER A 259 -26.97 32.10 -15.74
CA SER A 259 -28.04 33.06 -15.45
C SER A 259 -28.70 33.57 -16.72
N PRO A 260 -30.03 33.64 -16.79
CA PRO A 260 -30.72 34.19 -17.95
C PRO A 260 -30.61 35.72 -17.99
N GLN A 261 -30.04 36.27 -19.07
CA GLN A 261 -30.02 37.68 -19.32
C GLN A 261 -31.02 38.03 -20.44
N ALA A 262 -32.03 38.78 -20.09
CA ALA A 262 -33.00 39.27 -21.04
C ALA A 262 -32.51 40.57 -21.70
N THR A 263 -32.35 40.54 -23.02
CA THR A 263 -32.00 41.73 -23.81
C THR A 263 -33.19 42.10 -24.72
N ARG A 264 -33.67 43.33 -24.60
CA ARG A 264 -34.73 43.84 -25.50
C ARG A 264 -34.07 44.32 -26.81
N GLN A 265 -34.49 43.69 -27.89
CA GLN A 265 -34.03 44.08 -29.22
C GLN A 265 -34.72 45.36 -29.71
N PRO A 266 -34.16 46.09 -30.71
CA PRO A 266 -34.77 47.30 -31.29
C PRO A 266 -36.14 47.06 -31.91
N ASP A 267 -36.45 45.84 -32.32
CA ASP A 267 -37.76 45.39 -32.86
C ASP A 267 -38.79 45.04 -31.76
N GLY A 268 -38.47 45.29 -30.49
CA GLY A 268 -39.33 45.04 -29.34
C GLY A 268 -39.34 43.59 -28.83
N ARG A 269 -38.66 42.66 -29.51
CA ARG A 269 -38.52 41.27 -29.04
C ARG A 269 -37.57 41.16 -27.87
N ILE A 270 -37.91 40.29 -26.93
CA ILE A 270 -37.04 39.95 -25.80
C ILE A 270 -36.28 38.68 -26.18
N THR A 271 -34.94 38.78 -26.23
CA THR A 271 -34.05 37.63 -26.42
C THR A 271 -33.43 37.30 -25.08
N VAL A 272 -33.58 36.06 -24.62
CA VAL A 272 -32.94 35.56 -23.41
C VAL A 272 -31.67 34.81 -23.80
N LYS A 273 -30.50 35.28 -23.32
CA LYS A 273 -29.23 34.58 -23.45
C LYS A 273 -28.81 34.08 -22.07
N MET A 274 -28.35 32.84 -22.02
CA MET A 274 -27.71 32.33 -20.81
C MET A 274 -26.27 32.88 -20.75
N ILE A 275 -25.94 33.57 -19.70
CA ILE A 275 -24.58 34.08 -19.42
C ILE A 275 -23.99 33.41 -18.18
N PRO A 276 -22.65 33.31 -18.04
CA PRO A 276 -22.02 32.86 -16.80
C PRO A 276 -22.44 33.74 -15.62
N GLY A 277 -22.95 33.10 -14.58
CA GLY A 277 -23.26 33.72 -13.28
C GLY A 277 -22.12 33.65 -12.32
N VAL A 278 -22.31 34.12 -11.11
CA VAL A 278 -21.35 34.05 -10.01
C VAL A 278 -21.34 32.62 -9.45
N PRO A 279 -20.16 31.98 -9.29
CA PRO A 279 -20.07 30.67 -8.65
C PRO A 279 -20.65 30.71 -7.21
N GLN A 280 -21.36 29.66 -6.84
CA GLN A 280 -21.87 29.42 -5.48
C GLN A 280 -21.06 28.28 -4.86
N ILE A 281 -19.96 28.62 -4.22
CA ILE A 281 -18.98 27.66 -3.66
C ILE A 281 -18.54 28.02 -2.23
N ASP A 282 -19.21 28.98 -1.59
CA ASP A 282 -18.79 29.51 -0.29
C ASP A 282 -18.85 28.42 0.79
N ASP A 283 -19.93 27.60 0.82
CA ASP A 283 -20.05 26.47 1.75
C ASP A 283 -18.92 25.44 1.56
N LEU A 284 -18.50 25.21 0.30
CA LEU A 284 -17.38 24.32 0.01
C LEU A 284 -16.05 24.92 0.48
N LYS A 285 -15.82 26.21 0.22
CA LYS A 285 -14.62 26.90 0.73
C LYS A 285 -14.54 26.83 2.24
N LEU A 286 -15.66 27.11 2.92
CA LEU A 286 -15.79 27.01 4.37
C LEU A 286 -15.45 25.62 4.87
N LYS A 287 -16.01 24.58 4.24
CA LYS A 287 -15.78 23.20 4.67
C LYS A 287 -14.33 22.76 4.46
N ILE A 288 -13.70 23.16 3.37
CA ILE A 288 -12.28 22.90 3.14
C ILE A 288 -11.44 23.58 4.22
N LEU A 289 -11.70 24.87 4.50
CA LEU A 289 -10.95 25.62 5.51
C LEU A 289 -11.15 25.05 6.94
N GLU A 290 -12.37 24.62 7.27
CA GLU A 290 -12.65 23.94 8.53
C GLU A 290 -11.79 22.68 8.73
N ILE A 291 -11.72 21.83 7.70
CA ILE A 291 -10.90 20.60 7.72
C ILE A 291 -9.40 20.95 7.84
N LEU A 292 -8.93 21.90 7.04
CA LEU A 292 -7.53 22.30 7.06
C LEU A 292 -7.11 22.98 8.37
N HIS A 293 -8.00 23.72 9.00
CA HIS A 293 -7.74 24.32 10.31
C HIS A 293 -7.65 23.25 11.40
N ARG A 294 -8.60 22.32 11.41
CA ARG A 294 -8.68 21.29 12.44
C ARG A 294 -7.57 20.24 12.35
N GLU A 295 -7.15 19.88 11.14
CA GLU A 295 -6.30 18.70 10.91
C GLU A 295 -5.12 18.96 9.95
N GLY A 296 -4.92 20.15 9.42
CA GLY A 296 -4.08 20.40 8.24
C GLY A 296 -2.67 19.83 8.31
N LYS A 297 -1.86 20.20 9.31
CA LYS A 297 -0.50 19.68 9.47
C LYS A 297 -0.48 18.21 9.89
N SER A 298 -1.34 17.83 10.83
CA SER A 298 -1.47 16.45 11.28
C SER A 298 -1.92 15.55 10.15
N LEU A 299 -2.81 16.03 9.27
CA LEU A 299 -3.28 15.29 8.10
C LEU A 299 -2.15 15.02 7.10
N VAL A 300 -1.35 16.04 6.76
CA VAL A 300 -0.19 15.88 5.87
C VAL A 300 0.83 14.94 6.48
N ALA A 301 1.12 15.06 7.77
CA ALA A 301 2.03 14.18 8.48
C ALA A 301 1.56 12.72 8.46
N LEU A 302 0.30 12.49 8.84
CA LEU A 302 -0.30 11.15 8.87
C LEU A 302 -0.32 10.52 7.47
N ASN A 303 -0.78 11.26 6.47
CA ASN A 303 -0.86 10.76 5.10
C ASN A 303 0.52 10.41 4.52
N SER A 304 1.51 11.24 4.80
CA SER A 304 2.89 10.98 4.37
C SER A 304 3.48 9.75 5.07
N MET A 305 3.17 9.54 6.34
CA MET A 305 3.60 8.36 7.09
C MET A 305 2.91 7.08 6.61
N LEU A 306 1.61 7.12 6.31
CA LEU A 306 0.87 5.98 5.74
C LEU A 306 1.43 5.59 4.37
N TYR A 307 1.74 6.57 3.52
CA TYR A 307 2.39 6.31 2.24
C TYR A 307 3.77 5.69 2.42
N ALA A 308 4.57 6.20 3.37
CA ALA A 308 5.89 5.65 3.67
C ALA A 308 5.81 4.19 4.18
N ASP A 309 4.81 3.87 4.99
CA ASP A 309 4.58 2.50 5.46
C ASP A 309 4.24 1.54 4.32
N ASP A 310 3.35 1.94 3.40
CA ASP A 310 3.03 1.16 2.19
C ASP A 310 4.27 0.92 1.31
N VAL A 311 5.07 1.97 1.06
CA VAL A 311 6.35 1.83 0.33
C VAL A 311 7.30 0.88 1.04
N ASN A 312 7.41 0.96 2.37
CA ASN A 312 8.23 0.04 3.17
C ASN A 312 7.76 -1.41 3.00
N GLU A 313 6.46 -1.65 3.05
CA GLU A 313 5.89 -2.99 2.80
C GLU A 313 6.24 -3.51 1.41
N GLN A 314 6.12 -2.68 0.37
CA GLN A 314 6.50 -3.04 -1.00
C GLN A 314 8.00 -3.39 -1.10
N VAL A 315 8.87 -2.60 -0.48
CA VAL A 315 10.31 -2.85 -0.42
C VAL A 315 10.61 -4.18 0.27
N VAL A 316 9.98 -4.43 1.42
CA VAL A 316 10.14 -5.70 2.16
C VAL A 316 9.67 -6.87 1.32
N LYS A 317 8.49 -6.80 0.71
CA LYS A 317 7.96 -7.84 -0.19
C LYS A 317 8.92 -8.12 -1.36
N ARG A 318 9.47 -7.06 -1.97
CA ARG A 318 10.43 -7.19 -3.08
C ARG A 318 11.73 -7.86 -2.64
N LYS A 319 12.32 -7.41 -1.53
CA LYS A 319 13.52 -8.03 -0.95
C LYS A 319 13.29 -9.51 -0.62
N MET A 320 12.13 -9.84 -0.04
CA MET A 320 11.77 -11.23 0.28
C MET A 320 11.62 -12.08 -0.98
N SER A 321 10.95 -11.59 -2.03
CA SER A 321 10.79 -12.29 -3.30
C SER A 321 12.14 -12.61 -3.96
N ILE A 322 13.06 -11.66 -3.99
CA ILE A 322 14.41 -11.87 -4.56
C ILE A 322 15.22 -12.87 -3.71
N ARG A 323 15.13 -12.77 -2.37
CA ARG A 323 15.78 -13.75 -1.49
C ARG A 323 15.23 -15.14 -1.69
N GLU A 324 13.92 -15.28 -1.87
CA GLU A 324 13.29 -16.57 -2.15
C GLU A 324 13.78 -17.18 -3.47
N GLU A 325 13.86 -16.39 -4.54
CA GLU A 325 14.41 -16.84 -5.82
C GLU A 325 15.86 -17.32 -5.66
N GLN A 326 16.70 -16.52 -4.98
CA GLN A 326 18.10 -16.87 -4.72
C GLN A 326 18.24 -18.11 -3.83
N ALA A 327 17.39 -18.25 -2.81
CA ALA A 327 17.35 -19.42 -1.94
C ALA A 327 16.98 -20.68 -2.73
N ASN A 328 15.93 -20.62 -3.56
CA ASN A 328 15.53 -21.75 -4.40
C ASN A 328 16.62 -22.14 -5.40
N LYS A 329 17.32 -21.17 -5.97
CA LYS A 329 18.48 -21.42 -6.85
C LYS A 329 19.65 -22.07 -6.09
N THR A 330 19.94 -21.62 -4.87
CA THR A 330 20.97 -22.21 -4.00
C THR A 330 20.64 -23.65 -3.65
N ILE A 331 19.38 -23.91 -3.27
CA ILE A 331 18.88 -25.25 -2.98
C ILE A 331 19.05 -26.14 -4.22
N TRP A 332 18.59 -25.67 -5.40
CA TRP A 332 18.68 -26.45 -6.62
C TRP A 332 20.11 -26.78 -7.03
N ASN A 333 21.03 -25.82 -6.88
CA ASN A 333 22.46 -26.06 -7.15
C ASN A 333 23.05 -27.12 -6.20
N ALA A 334 22.70 -27.09 -4.92
CA ALA A 334 23.15 -28.07 -3.95
C ALA A 334 22.57 -29.47 -4.24
N VAL A 335 21.29 -29.55 -4.58
CA VAL A 335 20.57 -30.75 -5.02
C VAL A 335 21.29 -31.37 -6.21
N MET A 336 21.57 -30.59 -7.26
CA MET A 336 22.23 -31.08 -8.44
C MET A 336 23.68 -31.51 -8.18
N THR A 337 24.42 -30.78 -7.33
CA THR A 337 25.78 -31.15 -6.92
C THR A 337 25.75 -32.49 -6.19
N LYS A 338 24.82 -32.69 -5.27
CA LYS A 338 24.67 -33.96 -4.55
C LYS A 338 24.24 -35.10 -5.47
N ALA A 339 23.27 -34.85 -6.35
CA ALA A 339 22.82 -35.84 -7.30
C ALA A 339 23.94 -36.28 -8.25
N ILE A 340 24.78 -35.35 -8.75
CA ILE A 340 25.94 -35.68 -9.57
C ILE A 340 26.97 -36.50 -8.76
N ALA A 341 27.28 -36.10 -7.51
CA ALA A 341 28.24 -36.83 -6.68
C ALA A 341 27.80 -38.29 -6.47
N VAL A 342 26.52 -38.51 -6.17
CA VAL A 342 25.94 -39.86 -5.98
C VAL A 342 25.92 -40.65 -7.32
N ALA A 343 25.61 -39.99 -8.45
CA ALA A 343 25.59 -40.67 -9.76
C ALA A 343 26.96 -41.15 -10.22
N VAL A 344 28.03 -40.42 -9.87
CA VAL A 344 29.42 -40.75 -10.28
C VAL A 344 30.02 -41.85 -9.38
N ASN A 345 29.57 -41.98 -8.12
CA ASN A 345 30.16 -42.90 -7.13
C ASN A 345 29.14 -43.67 -6.31
N PRO A 346 28.35 -44.60 -6.88
CA PRO A 346 27.19 -45.20 -6.25
C PRO A 346 27.47 -46.28 -5.18
N ILE A 347 28.72 -46.55 -4.81
CA ILE A 347 29.07 -47.75 -3.99
C ILE A 347 29.81 -47.41 -2.70
N SER A 348 30.05 -46.14 -2.33
CA SER A 348 30.95 -45.79 -1.21
C SER A 348 30.24 -45.29 0.03
N VAL A 349 30.56 -45.91 1.19
CA VAL A 349 30.17 -45.44 2.55
C VAL A 349 30.74 -44.02 2.80
N LEU A 350 31.75 -43.58 2.09
CA LEU A 350 32.30 -42.23 2.06
C LEU A 350 31.30 -41.22 1.54
N ASP A 351 30.26 -41.65 0.78
CA ASP A 351 29.23 -40.76 0.19
C ASP A 351 28.26 -40.20 1.26
N LEU A 352 28.03 -40.87 2.37
CA LEU A 352 27.17 -40.37 3.43
C LEU A 352 27.73 -39.13 4.09
N VAL A 353 29.04 -39.08 4.33
CA VAL A 353 29.72 -37.94 4.98
C VAL A 353 29.82 -36.77 3.98
N SER A 354 30.18 -37.05 2.72
CA SER A 354 30.26 -36.04 1.67
C SER A 354 28.85 -35.47 1.31
N SER A 355 27.84 -36.32 1.32
CA SER A 355 26.43 -35.97 1.10
C SER A 355 25.89 -35.03 2.19
N ALA A 356 26.16 -35.32 3.46
CA ALA A 356 25.78 -34.44 4.57
C ALA A 356 26.56 -33.10 4.53
N ALA A 357 27.83 -33.14 4.10
CA ALA A 357 28.61 -31.91 3.96
C ALA A 357 28.05 -30.94 2.92
N ILE A 358 27.46 -31.44 1.83
CA ILE A 358 26.76 -30.61 0.82
C ILE A 358 25.53 -29.95 1.42
N ASP A 359 24.73 -30.69 2.19
CA ASP A 359 23.53 -30.13 2.85
C ASP A 359 23.93 -29.08 3.93
N VAL A 360 24.99 -29.33 4.70
CA VAL A 360 25.51 -28.34 5.67
C VAL A 360 26.03 -27.09 4.95
N ALA A 361 26.75 -27.23 3.83
CA ALA A 361 27.22 -26.10 3.04
C ALA A 361 26.05 -25.31 2.42
N MET A 362 24.99 -25.98 1.97
CA MET A 362 23.75 -25.38 1.52
C MET A 362 23.10 -24.55 2.62
N ILE A 363 22.95 -25.11 3.83
CA ILE A 363 22.35 -24.42 4.99
C ILE A 363 23.18 -23.19 5.36
N VAL A 364 24.52 -23.28 5.41
CA VAL A 364 25.40 -22.13 5.67
C VAL A 364 25.27 -21.06 4.57
N THR A 365 25.11 -21.46 3.32
CA THR A 365 24.93 -20.50 2.23
C THR A 365 23.56 -19.82 2.32
N LEU A 366 22.51 -20.57 2.62
CA LEU A 366 21.18 -20.03 2.87
C LEU A 366 21.17 -19.07 4.07
N SER A 367 21.84 -19.43 5.18
CA SER A 367 21.88 -18.57 6.37
C SER A 367 22.50 -17.19 6.07
N LYS A 368 23.56 -17.14 5.27
CA LYS A 368 24.17 -15.88 4.81
C LYS A 368 23.20 -15.06 3.95
N LEU A 369 22.43 -15.71 3.08
CA LEU A 369 21.44 -15.05 2.25
C LEU A 369 20.33 -14.38 3.08
N TYR A 370 19.97 -14.99 4.22
CA TYR A 370 18.99 -14.43 5.15
C TYR A 370 19.61 -13.50 6.21
N GLY A 371 20.92 -13.20 6.10
CA GLY A 371 21.62 -12.31 7.04
C GLY A 371 21.83 -12.92 8.43
N ILE A 372 21.79 -14.26 8.53
CA ILE A 372 22.00 -15.00 9.80
C ILE A 372 23.41 -15.58 9.78
N GLU A 373 24.23 -15.17 10.73
CA GLU A 373 25.56 -15.75 10.90
C GLU A 373 25.46 -17.14 11.53
N MET A 374 25.55 -18.19 10.71
CA MET A 374 25.50 -19.57 11.15
C MET A 374 26.83 -20.27 10.90
N THR A 375 27.38 -20.90 11.96
CA THR A 375 28.59 -21.72 11.85
C THR A 375 28.27 -23.10 11.26
N GLN A 376 29.30 -23.80 10.77
CA GLN A 376 29.13 -25.20 10.30
C GLN A 376 28.52 -26.11 11.37
N LYS A 377 28.87 -25.89 12.65
CA LYS A 377 28.26 -26.60 13.77
C LYS A 377 26.78 -26.33 13.89
N GLY A 378 26.37 -25.04 13.85
CA GLY A 378 24.95 -24.65 13.87
C GLY A 378 24.15 -25.24 12.71
N ALA A 379 24.72 -25.23 11.51
CA ALA A 379 24.08 -25.84 10.32
C ALA A 379 23.96 -27.37 10.45
N THR A 380 24.97 -28.03 11.05
CA THR A 380 24.91 -29.45 11.34
C THR A 380 23.85 -29.80 12.38
N ASP A 381 23.71 -28.98 13.43
CA ASP A 381 22.70 -29.19 14.46
C ASP A 381 21.28 -28.91 13.91
N LEU A 382 21.12 -27.92 13.01
CA LEU A 382 19.87 -27.71 12.27
C LEU A 382 19.53 -28.92 11.38
N LEU A 383 20.50 -29.44 10.63
CA LEU A 383 20.31 -30.64 9.81
C LEU A 383 19.86 -31.84 10.64
N LYS A 384 20.47 -32.07 11.84
CA LYS A 384 20.03 -33.09 12.78
C LYS A 384 18.59 -32.86 13.27
N SER A 385 18.25 -31.61 13.59
CA SER A 385 16.90 -31.26 14.05
C SER A 385 15.84 -31.55 12.98
N ILE A 386 16.16 -31.23 11.71
CA ILE A 386 15.32 -31.57 10.57
C ILE A 386 15.16 -33.08 10.46
N GLY A 387 16.27 -33.84 10.51
CA GLY A 387 16.26 -35.32 10.45
C GLY A 387 15.45 -35.97 11.59
N LEU A 388 15.58 -35.47 12.82
CA LEU A 388 14.78 -35.94 13.96
C LEU A 388 13.28 -35.62 13.79
N ALA A 389 12.95 -34.46 13.27
CA ALA A 389 11.57 -34.04 13.01
C ALA A 389 10.90 -34.87 11.92
N MET A 390 11.67 -35.36 10.96
CA MET A 390 11.23 -36.29 9.90
C MET A 390 11.00 -37.73 10.39
N GLY A 391 10.99 -38.00 11.67
CA GLY A 391 10.65 -39.32 12.25
C GLY A 391 11.79 -40.03 12.96
N GLY A 392 12.82 -39.30 13.36
CA GLY A 392 13.99 -39.86 14.07
C GLY A 392 14.97 -40.61 13.16
N MET A 393 14.82 -40.43 11.87
CA MET A 393 15.69 -41.09 10.86
C MET A 393 17.07 -40.41 10.81
N THR A 394 18.13 -41.21 10.81
CA THR A 394 19.47 -40.76 10.47
C THR A 394 19.48 -40.26 9.02
N ALA A 395 20.45 -39.42 8.63
CA ALA A 395 20.60 -38.97 7.24
C ALA A 395 20.62 -40.14 6.22
N GLY A 396 21.07 -41.34 6.65
CA GLY A 396 21.06 -42.56 5.85
C GLY A 396 19.66 -43.21 5.74
N GLU A 397 18.84 -43.10 6.79
CA GLU A 397 17.46 -43.60 6.79
C GLU A 397 16.50 -42.65 6.05
N LEU A 398 16.80 -41.35 6.04
CA LEU A 398 16.12 -40.38 5.18
C LEU A 398 16.26 -40.75 3.70
N ILE A 399 17.47 -41.11 3.27
CA ILE A 399 17.72 -41.61 1.92
C ILE A 399 16.95 -42.91 1.68
N ALA A 400 16.88 -43.80 2.69
CA ALA A 400 16.15 -45.05 2.59
C ALA A 400 14.63 -44.90 2.58
N THR A 401 14.07 -43.91 3.28
CA THR A 401 12.61 -43.74 3.41
C THR A 401 12.03 -42.94 2.27
N PHE A 402 12.67 -41.84 1.86
CA PHE A 402 12.25 -41.08 0.68
C PHE A 402 12.62 -41.81 -0.63
N GLY A 403 13.62 -42.70 -0.60
CA GLY A 403 14.00 -43.50 -1.74
C GLY A 403 13.27 -44.83 -1.88
N LEU A 404 12.72 -45.39 -0.80
CA LEU A 404 12.16 -46.73 -0.84
C LEU A 404 10.65 -46.73 -1.18
N GLY A 405 9.93 -45.63 -1.08
CA GLY A 405 8.54 -45.54 -1.55
C GLY A 405 8.45 -45.85 -3.06
N SER A 406 9.31 -45.23 -3.85
CA SER A 406 9.42 -45.49 -5.29
C SER A 406 10.34 -46.69 -5.62
N LEU A 407 11.27 -47.08 -4.75
CA LEU A 407 12.20 -48.16 -4.95
C LEU A 407 11.59 -49.54 -4.62
N LYS A 408 10.57 -49.65 -3.73
CA LYS A 408 9.85 -50.91 -3.52
C LYS A 408 9.23 -51.48 -4.78
N GLY A 409 8.90 -50.61 -5.77
CA GLY A 409 8.43 -51.05 -7.08
C GLY A 409 9.56 -51.51 -8.01
N LEU A 410 10.80 -51.01 -7.83
CA LEU A 410 11.94 -51.31 -8.72
C LEU A 410 12.87 -52.39 -8.20
N LEU A 411 12.99 -52.60 -6.88
CA LEU A 411 13.75 -53.67 -6.24
C LEU A 411 13.02 -55.01 -6.23
N GLY A 412 11.74 -55.04 -6.58
CA GLY A 412 10.98 -56.29 -6.79
C GLY A 412 11.43 -57.14 -8.00
N VAL A 413 12.29 -56.56 -8.82
CA VAL A 413 12.95 -57.33 -9.88
C VAL A 413 14.37 -57.68 -9.45
N SER A 414 14.47 -58.70 -8.60
CA SER A 414 15.76 -59.34 -8.29
C SER A 414 16.41 -59.81 -9.60
N ALA A 415 17.53 -59.21 -9.91
CA ALA A 415 18.36 -59.70 -10.99
C ALA A 415 18.93 -61.09 -10.64
N PRO A 416 18.71 -62.12 -11.44
CA PRO A 416 19.52 -63.31 -11.33
C PRO A 416 20.95 -62.95 -11.79
N ALA A 417 21.92 -63.42 -11.02
CA ALA A 417 23.33 -63.36 -11.35
C ALA A 417 23.60 -63.95 -12.73
N THR A 418 23.79 -63.09 -13.72
CA THR A 418 24.41 -63.49 -14.97
C THR A 418 25.60 -62.59 -15.20
N GLY A 419 26.77 -63.22 -15.18
CA GLY A 419 28.04 -62.58 -15.41
C GLY A 419 28.11 -61.87 -16.75
N GLY A 420 28.63 -60.66 -16.75
CA GLY A 420 29.24 -60.05 -17.93
C GLY A 420 28.37 -59.05 -18.70
N LEU A 421 28.79 -57.78 -18.63
CA LEU A 421 28.68 -56.82 -19.74
C LEU A 421 27.29 -56.28 -20.10
N SER A 422 26.75 -55.43 -19.22
CA SER A 422 25.99 -54.27 -19.73
C SER A 422 26.09 -53.11 -18.76
N LEU A 423 26.73 -52.04 -19.14
CA LEU A 423 26.80 -50.75 -18.40
C LEU A 423 25.43 -50.06 -18.30
N VAL A 424 24.46 -50.46 -19.11
CA VAL A 424 23.14 -49.86 -19.21
C VAL A 424 22.28 -50.00 -17.93
N PRO A 425 22.22 -51.17 -17.25
CA PRO A 425 21.48 -51.29 -15.98
C PRO A 425 22.12 -50.47 -14.83
N TYR A 426 23.45 -50.35 -14.83
CA TYR A 426 24.20 -49.61 -13.82
C TYR A 426 23.95 -48.12 -13.85
N ILE A 427 23.91 -47.50 -15.03
CA ILE A 427 23.59 -46.08 -15.24
C ILE A 427 22.17 -45.78 -14.80
N SER A 428 21.22 -46.67 -15.08
CA SER A 428 19.82 -46.50 -14.68
C SER A 428 19.64 -46.49 -13.14
N VAL A 429 20.33 -47.39 -12.44
CA VAL A 429 20.33 -47.48 -10.96
C VAL A 429 21.00 -46.26 -10.35
N ALA A 430 22.14 -45.86 -10.88
CA ALA A 430 22.87 -44.68 -10.40
C ALA A 430 22.06 -43.37 -10.54
N ILE A 431 21.40 -43.17 -11.69
CA ILE A 431 20.51 -42.00 -11.88
C ILE A 431 19.31 -42.04 -10.91
N THR A 432 18.78 -43.23 -10.62
CA THR A 432 17.64 -43.36 -9.67
C THR A 432 18.06 -43.03 -8.25
N GLN A 433 19.21 -43.56 -7.79
CA GLN A 433 19.77 -43.27 -6.47
C GLN A 433 20.13 -41.78 -6.32
N ALA A 434 20.75 -41.21 -7.36
CA ALA A 434 21.04 -39.78 -7.39
C ALA A 434 19.80 -38.90 -7.32
N GLY A 435 18.73 -39.30 -8.03
CA GLY A 435 17.45 -38.62 -7.98
C GLY A 435 16.84 -38.59 -6.59
N VAL A 436 16.85 -39.72 -5.92
CA VAL A 436 16.34 -39.87 -4.55
C VAL A 436 17.15 -39.03 -3.55
N ALA A 437 18.47 -39.07 -3.62
CA ALA A 437 19.35 -38.26 -2.78
C ALA A 437 19.11 -36.74 -3.03
N GLY A 438 18.81 -36.37 -4.26
CA GLY A 438 18.46 -35.03 -4.64
C GLY A 438 17.11 -34.56 -4.07
N VAL A 439 16.06 -35.39 -4.10
CA VAL A 439 14.75 -35.10 -3.52
C VAL A 439 14.88 -34.85 -2.02
N ALA A 440 15.59 -35.73 -1.29
CA ALA A 440 15.85 -35.55 0.15
C ALA A 440 16.57 -34.23 0.43
N SER A 441 17.61 -33.90 -0.35
CA SER A 441 18.33 -32.62 -0.20
C SER A 441 17.44 -31.41 -0.49
N TYR A 442 16.53 -31.52 -1.46
CA TYR A 442 15.57 -30.48 -1.76
C TYR A 442 14.62 -30.23 -0.59
N GLY A 443 14.07 -31.29 0.02
CA GLY A 443 13.24 -31.20 1.22
C GLY A 443 13.98 -30.53 2.39
N ILE A 444 15.22 -30.96 2.67
CA ILE A 444 16.09 -30.33 3.68
C ILE A 444 16.29 -28.84 3.39
N GLY A 445 16.55 -28.48 2.14
CA GLY A 445 16.75 -27.11 1.70
C GLY A 445 15.51 -26.23 1.91
N GLN A 446 14.32 -26.75 1.55
CA GLN A 446 13.07 -26.03 1.75
C GLN A 446 12.74 -25.82 3.24
N VAL A 447 12.93 -26.82 4.08
CA VAL A 447 12.76 -26.71 5.54
C VAL A 447 13.74 -25.69 6.12
N ALA A 448 15.03 -25.76 5.74
CA ALA A 448 16.05 -24.81 6.19
C ALA A 448 15.72 -23.37 5.73
N LYS A 449 15.21 -23.20 4.49
CA LYS A 449 14.77 -21.92 3.97
C LYS A 449 13.67 -21.30 4.84
N VAL A 450 12.63 -22.05 5.19
CA VAL A 450 11.53 -21.56 6.03
C VAL A 450 12.02 -21.23 7.44
N TYR A 451 12.83 -22.08 8.05
CA TYR A 451 13.43 -21.82 9.36
C TYR A 451 14.23 -20.52 9.39
N LEU A 452 15.07 -20.29 8.37
CA LEU A 452 15.91 -19.11 8.26
C LEU A 452 15.10 -17.86 7.91
N ALA A 453 14.08 -17.98 7.05
CA ALA A 453 13.17 -16.88 6.73
C ALA A 453 12.40 -16.39 7.96
N ASN A 454 12.13 -17.28 8.92
CA ASN A 454 11.50 -16.96 10.19
C ASN A 454 12.51 -16.50 11.28
N GLY A 455 13.68 -16.00 10.88
CA GLY A 455 14.69 -15.49 11.82
C GLY A 455 15.37 -16.58 12.64
N ALA A 456 15.64 -17.75 12.08
CA ALA A 456 16.18 -18.94 12.72
C ALA A 456 15.28 -19.49 13.85
N SER A 457 13.97 -19.47 13.62
CA SER A 457 12.96 -19.94 14.55
C SER A 457 12.02 -20.95 13.90
N TRP A 458 11.61 -21.96 14.66
CA TRP A 458 10.62 -22.95 14.25
C TRP A 458 9.17 -22.46 14.40
N GLY A 459 8.97 -21.29 15.03
CA GLY A 459 7.63 -20.83 15.38
C GLY A 459 6.97 -21.63 16.51
N PRO A 460 5.69 -21.37 16.81
CA PRO A 460 4.98 -21.98 17.96
C PRO A 460 4.74 -23.49 17.80
N GLY A 461 4.65 -23.99 16.57
CA GLY A 461 4.38 -25.42 16.28
C GLY A 461 5.63 -26.31 16.33
N GLY A 462 6.82 -25.72 16.41
CA GLY A 462 8.09 -26.42 16.51
C GLY A 462 8.54 -27.14 15.23
N PRO A 463 9.68 -27.86 15.29
CA PRO A 463 10.32 -28.45 14.10
C PRO A 463 9.42 -29.45 13.37
N LYS A 464 8.67 -30.26 14.10
CA LYS A 464 7.86 -31.34 13.53
C LYS A 464 6.73 -30.83 12.64
N GLU A 465 6.05 -29.78 13.08
CA GLU A 465 4.95 -29.16 12.29
C GLU A 465 5.48 -28.52 11.02
N VAL A 466 6.54 -27.73 11.11
CA VAL A 466 7.16 -27.08 9.94
C VAL A 466 7.62 -28.10 8.91
N VAL A 467 8.29 -29.16 9.37
CA VAL A 467 8.78 -30.23 8.51
C VAL A 467 7.62 -30.97 7.83
N SER A 468 6.58 -31.36 8.59
CA SER A 468 5.41 -32.07 8.05
C SER A 468 4.71 -31.24 6.98
N ASN A 469 4.42 -29.96 7.27
CA ASN A 469 3.72 -29.07 6.32
C ASN A 469 4.51 -28.90 5.01
N ILE A 470 5.85 -28.80 5.08
CA ILE A 470 6.67 -28.66 3.89
C ILE A 470 6.68 -29.94 3.09
N LEU A 471 6.86 -31.08 3.73
CA LEU A 471 6.92 -32.38 3.05
C LEU A 471 5.61 -32.76 2.38
N GLU A 472 4.47 -32.44 3.00
CA GLU A 472 3.14 -32.66 2.43
C GLU A 472 2.88 -31.82 1.16
N THR A 473 3.54 -30.68 1.03
CA THR A 473 3.41 -29.79 -0.13
C THR A 473 4.40 -30.08 -1.26
N LEU A 474 5.39 -30.97 -1.02
CA LEU A 474 6.40 -31.31 -2.03
C LEU A 474 5.85 -32.30 -3.09
N ASP A 475 5.91 -31.88 -4.33
CA ASP A 475 5.70 -32.77 -5.48
C ASP A 475 6.99 -33.56 -5.79
N GLU A 476 7.18 -34.67 -5.08
CA GLU A 476 8.38 -35.51 -5.18
C GLU A 476 8.59 -36.07 -6.61
N ASP A 477 7.52 -36.46 -7.29
CA ASP A 477 7.59 -37.04 -8.63
C ASP A 477 8.07 -36.01 -9.66
N SER A 478 7.59 -34.79 -9.58
CA SER A 478 8.01 -33.68 -10.42
C SER A 478 9.48 -33.31 -10.19
N ILE A 479 9.89 -33.20 -8.93
CA ILE A 479 11.27 -32.90 -8.53
C ILE A 479 12.22 -34.02 -9.02
N LEU A 480 11.85 -35.28 -8.78
CA LEU A 480 12.61 -36.45 -9.21
C LEU A 480 12.76 -36.51 -10.73
N SER A 481 11.69 -36.24 -11.46
CA SER A 481 11.68 -36.18 -12.92
C SER A 481 12.62 -35.10 -13.45
N ARG A 482 12.60 -33.93 -12.86
CA ARG A 482 13.48 -32.80 -13.20
C ARG A 482 14.95 -33.14 -12.94
N ILE A 483 15.28 -33.69 -11.76
CA ILE A 483 16.64 -34.09 -11.40
C ILE A 483 17.16 -35.12 -12.41
N LYS A 484 16.36 -36.17 -12.72
CA LYS A 484 16.74 -37.20 -13.70
C LYS A 484 16.95 -36.63 -15.10
N GLY A 485 16.11 -35.67 -15.52
CA GLY A 485 16.26 -34.99 -16.81
C GLY A 485 17.57 -34.20 -16.91
N GLU A 486 17.87 -33.38 -15.88
CA GLU A 486 19.11 -32.58 -15.83
C GLU A 486 20.38 -33.48 -15.71
N LEU A 487 20.32 -34.57 -14.95
CA LEU A 487 21.43 -35.52 -14.86
C LEU A 487 21.72 -36.18 -16.22
N ARG A 488 20.69 -36.62 -16.94
CA ARG A 488 20.87 -37.22 -18.28
C ARG A 488 21.52 -36.24 -19.24
N SER A 489 21.04 -35.00 -19.31
CA SER A 489 21.61 -33.99 -20.19
C SER A 489 23.08 -33.70 -19.89
N LYS A 490 23.48 -33.62 -18.59
CA LYS A 490 24.87 -33.39 -18.18
C LYS A 490 25.80 -34.59 -18.49
N ILE A 491 25.29 -35.82 -18.35
CA ILE A 491 26.06 -37.05 -18.66
C ILE A 491 26.29 -37.18 -20.19
N ASP A 492 25.27 -36.85 -20.97
CA ASP A 492 25.38 -36.92 -22.44
C ASP A 492 26.34 -35.84 -22.98
N TRP A 493 26.37 -34.67 -22.42
CA TRP A 493 27.34 -33.60 -22.73
C TRP A 493 28.79 -34.01 -22.45
N GLN A 494 29.05 -34.68 -21.33
CA GLN A 494 30.39 -35.16 -20.99
C GLN A 494 30.85 -36.28 -21.93
N LYS A 495 29.95 -37.07 -22.52
CA LYS A 495 30.29 -38.08 -23.53
C LYS A 495 30.64 -37.47 -24.87
N GLN A 496 29.92 -36.42 -25.29
CA GLN A 496 30.21 -35.72 -26.56
C GLN A 496 31.53 -34.95 -26.49
N GLY A 497 31.81 -34.21 -25.38
CA GLY A 497 33.08 -33.50 -25.23
C GLY A 497 34.33 -34.40 -25.16
N LYS A 498 34.19 -35.64 -24.65
CA LYS A 498 35.29 -36.62 -24.68
C LYS A 498 35.48 -37.31 -26.05
N GLN A 499 34.49 -37.31 -26.92
CA GLN A 499 34.61 -37.78 -28.30
C GLN A 499 35.25 -36.72 -29.19
N GLU A 500 34.97 -35.43 -28.99
CA GLU A 500 35.62 -34.33 -29.73
C GLU A 500 37.09 -34.09 -29.32
N GLU A 501 37.50 -34.45 -28.07
CA GLU A 501 38.93 -34.42 -27.68
C GLU A 501 39.74 -35.65 -28.11
N ALA A 502 39.08 -36.70 -28.61
CA ALA A 502 39.70 -37.94 -29.02
C ALA A 502 39.79 -38.11 -30.57
N GLU A 503 39.18 -37.22 -31.35
CA GLU A 503 39.36 -37.04 -32.79
C GLU A 503 40.34 -35.88 -33.07
#